data_6c8a27a2f9024b88d05127936dff7205
#
_entry.id   6c8a27a2f9024b88d05127936dff7205
#
_cell.length_a   1.000
_cell.length_b   1.000
_cell.length_c   1.000
_cell.angle_alpha   90.00
_cell.angle_beta   90.00
_cell.angle_gamma   90.00
#
_symmetry.space_group_name_H-M   'P 1'
#
loop_
_entity.id
_entity.type
_entity.pdbx_description
1 polymer ?
#
loop_
_entity_poly.entity_id
_entity_poly.type
_entity_poly.pdbx_seq_one_letter_code
_entity_poly.pdbx_strand_id
1 'polypeptide(L)'
;MLNQPRLDGLFQALQDPTRRAIVERLSVGPASVSQLAEPLPMTLPAVLQHVGVLEASGLVRSEKSGRVRTCRIEPAALRMAEQWINERRTTWERRLDRLGDYLAEQAGKS
;
A
#
# COMPACT_ATOMS: atom_id res chain seq x y z
N MET A 1 12.46 -10.29 14.39
CA MET A 1 11.65 -9.35 15.12
C MET A 1 11.54 -8.00 14.48
N LEU A 2 12.64 -7.33 14.26
CA LEU A 2 12.60 -6.06 13.53
C LEU A 2 12.49 -6.27 12.03
N ASN A 3 12.80 -7.46 11.57
CA ASN A 3 12.88 -7.76 10.14
C ASN A 3 11.55 -8.30 9.63
N GLN A 4 10.84 -7.48 8.85
CA GLN A 4 9.61 -7.87 8.17
C GLN A 4 9.75 -7.52 6.69
N PRO A 5 10.50 -8.31 5.92
CA PRO A 5 10.87 -7.94 4.55
C PRO A 5 9.67 -7.75 3.63
N ARG A 6 8.58 -8.49 3.84
CA ARG A 6 7.38 -8.31 2.99
C ARG A 6 6.73 -6.96 3.23
N LEU A 7 6.56 -6.56 4.50
CA LEU A 7 6.02 -5.24 4.84
C LEU A 7 6.96 -4.13 4.38
N ASP A 8 8.25 -4.30 4.58
CA ASP A 8 9.24 -3.31 4.15
C ASP A 8 9.14 -3.08 2.66
N GLY A 9 9.01 -4.13 1.86
CA GLY A 9 8.84 -4.04 0.43
C GLY A 9 7.56 -3.30 0.02
N LEU A 10 6.45 -3.56 0.72
CA LEU A 10 5.19 -2.89 0.45
C LEU A 10 5.31 -1.38 0.69
N PHE A 11 5.82 -0.98 1.84
CA PHE A 11 5.94 0.44 2.17
C PHE A 11 6.96 1.13 1.28
N GLN A 12 8.05 0.46 0.94
CA GLN A 12 9.05 1.01 0.05
C GLN A 12 8.48 1.24 -1.35
N ALA A 13 7.68 0.30 -1.86
CA ALA A 13 7.04 0.46 -3.15
C ALA A 13 6.06 1.63 -3.16
N LEU A 14 5.35 1.86 -2.06
CA LEU A 14 4.40 2.95 -1.92
C LEU A 14 5.03 4.30 -1.60
N GLN A 15 6.34 4.35 -1.42
CA GLN A 15 7.06 5.56 -1.12
C GLN A 15 7.08 6.55 -2.29
N ASP A 16 7.01 6.06 -3.51
CA ASP A 16 7.07 6.88 -4.73
C ASP A 16 5.69 7.32 -5.17
N PRO A 17 5.48 8.62 -5.47
CA PRO A 17 4.17 9.13 -5.88
C PRO A 17 3.67 8.54 -7.19
N THR A 18 4.54 8.24 -8.13
CA THR A 18 4.15 7.61 -9.40
C THR A 18 3.62 6.20 -9.16
N ARG A 19 4.29 5.44 -8.30
CA ARG A 19 3.83 4.10 -7.98
C ARG A 19 2.50 4.14 -7.24
N ARG A 20 2.29 5.10 -6.35
CA ARG A 20 0.97 5.27 -5.71
C ARG A 20 -0.12 5.60 -6.73
N ALA A 21 0.18 6.42 -7.71
CA ALA A 21 -0.77 6.73 -8.79
C ALA A 21 -1.14 5.48 -9.58
N ILE A 22 -0.17 4.63 -9.87
CA ILE A 22 -0.42 3.35 -10.55
C ILE A 22 -1.34 2.46 -9.69
N VAL A 23 -1.07 2.34 -8.39
CA VAL A 23 -1.91 1.57 -7.49
C VAL A 23 -3.34 2.12 -7.44
N GLU A 24 -3.49 3.44 -7.36
CA GLU A 24 -4.80 4.08 -7.38
C GLU A 24 -5.56 3.75 -8.66
N ARG A 25 -4.89 3.83 -9.81
CA ARG A 25 -5.53 3.48 -11.09
C ARG A 25 -5.97 2.01 -11.11
N LEU A 26 -5.13 1.12 -10.62
CA LEU A 26 -5.44 -0.31 -10.60
C LEU A 26 -6.50 -0.68 -9.56
N SER A 27 -6.77 0.21 -8.61
CA SER A 27 -7.84 0.00 -7.62
C SER A 27 -9.23 0.00 -8.24
N VAL A 28 -9.40 0.63 -9.39
CA VAL A 28 -10.69 0.64 -10.12
C VAL A 28 -10.82 -0.51 -11.11
N GLY A 29 -9.74 -1.24 -11.37
CA GLY A 29 -9.77 -2.39 -12.25
C GLY A 29 -8.45 -2.61 -12.95
N PRO A 30 -8.27 -3.77 -13.59
CA PRO A 30 -7.05 -4.07 -14.34
C PRO A 30 -6.80 -3.06 -15.46
N ALA A 31 -5.53 -2.88 -15.78
CA ALA A 31 -5.12 -2.00 -16.88
C ALA A 31 -3.85 -2.52 -17.51
N SER A 32 -3.69 -2.29 -18.82
CA SER A 32 -2.45 -2.59 -19.50
C SER A 32 -1.38 -1.58 -19.11
N VAL A 33 -0.11 -1.94 -19.31
CA VAL A 33 0.99 -1.02 -19.07
C VAL A 33 0.84 0.25 -19.93
N SER A 34 0.39 0.10 -21.17
CA SER A 34 0.14 1.24 -22.06
C SER A 34 -0.93 2.18 -21.49
N GLN A 35 -2.00 1.62 -20.94
CA GLN A 35 -3.04 2.42 -20.30
C GLN A 35 -2.53 3.13 -19.04
N LEU A 36 -1.67 2.48 -18.28
CA LEU A 36 -1.06 3.10 -17.10
C LEU A 36 -0.13 4.24 -17.49
N ALA A 37 0.59 4.09 -18.58
CA ALA A 37 1.55 5.09 -19.06
C ALA A 37 0.89 6.34 -19.63
N GLU A 38 -0.31 6.21 -20.18
CA GLU A 38 -0.97 7.28 -20.93
C GLU A 38 -1.05 8.60 -20.16
N PRO A 39 -1.53 8.65 -18.90
CA PRO A 39 -1.61 9.90 -18.16
C PRO A 39 -0.30 10.32 -17.49
N LEU A 40 0.75 9.53 -17.57
CA LEU A 40 1.99 9.80 -16.86
C LEU A 40 3.00 10.53 -17.73
N PRO A 41 3.66 11.58 -17.20
CA PRO A 41 4.65 12.35 -17.95
C PRO A 41 6.03 11.66 -17.97
N MET A 42 6.07 10.41 -18.41
CA MET A 42 7.31 9.63 -18.46
C MET A 42 7.24 8.60 -19.59
N THR A 43 8.41 8.04 -19.91
CA THR A 43 8.53 7.05 -20.98
C THR A 43 7.94 5.71 -20.56
N LEU A 44 7.57 4.90 -21.54
CA LEU A 44 7.09 3.54 -21.30
C LEU A 44 8.10 2.68 -20.51
N PRO A 45 9.40 2.70 -20.84
CA PRO A 45 10.38 1.97 -20.01
C PRO A 45 10.41 2.42 -18.56
N ALA A 46 10.21 3.69 -18.27
CA ALA A 46 10.15 4.19 -16.90
C ALA A 46 8.91 3.64 -16.18
N VAL A 47 7.76 3.61 -16.85
CA VAL A 47 6.55 3.01 -16.31
C VAL A 47 6.74 1.53 -16.01
N LEU A 48 7.36 0.79 -16.95
CA LEU A 48 7.67 -0.62 -16.76
C LEU A 48 8.56 -0.85 -15.54
N GLN A 49 9.50 0.05 -15.28
CA GLN A 49 10.37 -0.03 -14.13
C GLN A 49 9.58 0.12 -12.81
N HIS A 50 8.66 1.07 -12.76
CA HIS A 50 7.77 1.24 -11.60
C HIS A 50 6.87 0.03 -11.40
N VAL A 51 6.30 -0.50 -12.48
CA VAL A 51 5.48 -1.72 -12.42
C VAL A 51 6.32 -2.89 -11.88
N GLY A 52 7.56 -3.01 -12.31
CA GLY A 52 8.47 -4.04 -11.83
C GLY A 52 8.71 -3.95 -10.32
N VAL A 53 8.88 -2.76 -9.78
CA VAL A 53 9.02 -2.56 -8.33
C VAL A 53 7.74 -2.99 -7.61
N LEU A 54 6.57 -2.61 -8.13
CA LEU A 54 5.28 -2.99 -7.56
C LEU A 54 5.06 -4.51 -7.61
N GLU A 55 5.46 -5.16 -8.69
CA GLU A 55 5.37 -6.61 -8.79
C GLU A 55 6.29 -7.30 -7.78
N ALA A 56 7.53 -6.82 -7.66
CA ALA A 56 8.49 -7.38 -6.72
C ALA A 56 8.02 -7.24 -5.27
N SER A 57 7.27 -6.18 -4.96
CA SER A 57 6.71 -5.96 -3.63
C SER A 57 5.48 -6.83 -3.34
N GLY A 58 4.89 -7.44 -4.36
CA GLY A 58 3.66 -8.21 -4.23
C GLY A 58 2.37 -7.39 -4.33
N LEU A 59 2.46 -6.08 -4.50
CA LEU A 59 1.27 -5.22 -4.63
C LEU A 59 0.54 -5.40 -5.95
N VAL A 60 1.26 -5.73 -7.00
CA VAL A 60 0.74 -5.84 -8.35
C VAL A 60 1.13 -7.18 -8.94
N ARG A 61 0.22 -7.77 -9.70
CA ARG A 61 0.50 -8.92 -10.57
C ARG A 61 0.25 -8.50 -12.00
N SER A 62 1.01 -9.07 -12.92
CA SER A 62 0.76 -8.85 -14.33
C SER A 62 0.82 -10.16 -15.10
N GLU A 63 0.07 -10.19 -16.18
CA GLU A 63 0.04 -11.32 -17.13
C GLU A 63 0.23 -10.78 -18.52
N LYS A 64 1.10 -11.45 -19.29
CA LYS A 64 1.33 -11.08 -20.67
C LYS A 64 0.52 -12.00 -21.57
N SER A 65 -0.30 -11.39 -22.45
CA SER A 65 -1.05 -12.10 -23.47
C SER A 65 -0.70 -11.45 -24.81
N GLY A 66 0.02 -12.19 -25.65
CA GLY A 66 0.55 -11.63 -26.89
C GLY A 66 1.53 -10.50 -26.58
N ARG A 67 1.22 -9.30 -27.07
CA ARG A 67 2.05 -8.10 -26.84
C ARG A 67 1.56 -7.25 -25.69
N VAL A 68 0.45 -7.65 -25.06
CA VAL A 68 -0.19 -6.85 -24.01
C VAL A 68 0.13 -7.43 -22.65
N ARG A 69 0.66 -6.57 -21.75
CA ARG A 69 0.84 -6.91 -20.34
C ARG A 69 -0.24 -6.20 -19.55
N THR A 70 -1.09 -6.99 -18.90
CA THR A 70 -2.18 -6.48 -18.07
C THR A 70 -1.81 -6.60 -16.62
N CYS A 71 -1.94 -5.50 -15.88
CA CYS A 71 -1.62 -5.41 -14.47
C CYS A 71 -2.90 -5.39 -13.64
N ARG A 72 -2.82 -5.93 -12.42
CA ARG A 72 -3.90 -5.88 -11.46
C ARG A 72 -3.35 -5.83 -10.04
N ILE A 73 -4.15 -5.27 -9.14
CA ILE A 73 -3.82 -5.23 -7.71
C ILE A 73 -3.88 -6.64 -7.12
N GLU A 74 -2.98 -6.90 -6.16
CA GLU A 74 -3.07 -8.08 -5.30
C GLU A 74 -3.68 -7.66 -3.98
N PRO A 75 -4.97 -7.98 -3.72
CA PRO A 75 -5.65 -7.50 -2.51
C PRO A 75 -5.01 -7.99 -1.22
N ALA A 76 -4.38 -9.17 -1.24
CA ALA A 76 -3.75 -9.72 -0.04
C ALA A 76 -2.61 -8.84 0.46
N ALA A 77 -1.86 -8.20 -0.46
CA ALA A 77 -0.79 -7.30 -0.08
C ALA A 77 -1.32 -6.04 0.59
N LEU A 78 -2.41 -5.47 0.05
CA LEU A 78 -3.05 -4.31 0.66
C LEU A 78 -3.58 -4.64 2.05
N ARG A 79 -4.19 -5.81 2.21
CA ARG A 79 -4.69 -6.26 3.51
C ARG A 79 -3.56 -6.41 4.53
N MET A 80 -2.40 -6.87 4.12
CA MET A 80 -1.25 -7.00 5.00
C MET A 80 -0.81 -5.64 5.55
N ALA A 81 -0.71 -4.63 4.69
CA ALA A 81 -0.36 -3.27 5.10
C ALA A 81 -1.43 -2.68 6.00
N GLU A 82 -2.70 -2.84 5.63
CA GLU A 82 -3.85 -2.37 6.41
C GLU A 82 -3.87 -2.99 7.79
N GLN A 83 -3.66 -4.30 7.89
CA GLN A 83 -3.65 -5.00 9.17
C GLN A 83 -2.54 -4.48 10.08
N TRP A 84 -1.36 -4.26 9.55
CA TRP A 84 -0.25 -3.73 10.34
C TRP A 84 -0.58 -2.33 10.89
N ILE A 85 -1.11 -1.47 10.03
CA ILE A 85 -1.51 -0.10 10.41
C ILE A 85 -2.62 -0.14 11.45
N ASN A 86 -3.65 -0.97 11.25
CA ASN A 86 -4.77 -1.11 12.16
C ASN A 86 -4.32 -1.57 13.55
N GLU A 87 -3.41 -2.52 13.63
CA GLU A 87 -2.90 -3.00 14.91
C GLU A 87 -2.20 -1.89 15.68
N ARG A 88 -1.43 -1.05 15.01
CA ARG A 88 -0.75 0.08 15.66
C ARG A 88 -1.75 1.12 16.13
N ARG A 89 -2.73 1.44 15.28
CA ARG A 89 -3.77 2.40 15.62
C ARG A 89 -4.62 1.92 16.80
N THR A 90 -5.04 0.67 16.76
CA THR A 90 -5.85 0.07 17.82
C THR A 90 -5.12 0.08 19.17
N THR A 91 -3.84 -0.28 19.16
CA THR A 91 -3.01 -0.26 20.36
C THR A 91 -2.93 1.16 20.95
N TRP A 92 -2.71 2.15 20.10
CA TRP A 92 -2.63 3.55 20.51
C TRP A 92 -3.96 4.05 21.06
N GLU A 93 -5.08 3.74 20.40
CA GLU A 93 -6.42 4.13 20.83
C GLU A 93 -6.77 3.55 22.19
N ARG A 94 -6.46 2.27 22.42
CA ARG A 94 -6.68 1.63 23.72
C ARG A 94 -5.88 2.32 24.81
N ARG A 95 -4.68 2.74 24.49
CA ARG A 95 -3.83 3.43 25.44
C ARG A 95 -4.38 4.81 25.80
N LEU A 96 -4.90 5.52 24.81
CA LEU A 96 -5.57 6.81 25.03
C LEU A 96 -6.83 6.65 25.85
N ASP A 97 -7.63 5.62 25.59
CA ASP A 97 -8.84 5.33 26.35
C ASP A 97 -8.51 5.08 27.83
N ARG A 98 -7.48 4.28 28.11
CA ARG A 98 -7.06 4.03 29.49
C ARG A 98 -6.57 5.29 30.18
N LEU A 99 -5.86 6.14 29.47
CA LEU A 99 -5.42 7.42 30.02
C LEU A 99 -6.62 8.31 30.33
N GLY A 100 -7.60 8.38 29.42
CA GLY A 100 -8.82 9.13 29.61
C GLY A 100 -9.59 8.67 30.85
N ASP A 101 -9.74 7.35 31.02
CA ASP A 101 -10.39 6.76 32.18
C ASP A 101 -9.65 7.11 33.48
N TYR A 102 -8.33 7.02 33.45
CA TYR A 102 -7.49 7.38 34.60
C TYR A 102 -7.68 8.85 34.98
N LEU A 103 -7.65 9.74 34.01
CA LEU A 103 -7.82 11.18 34.27
C LEU A 103 -9.22 11.49 34.78
N ALA A 104 -10.25 10.84 34.24
CA ALA A 104 -11.62 10.99 34.73
C ALA A 104 -11.75 10.52 36.18
N GLU A 105 -11.13 9.40 36.54
CA GLU A 105 -11.12 8.87 37.88
C GLU A 105 -10.41 9.83 38.82
N GLN A 106 -9.28 10.39 38.44
CA GLN A 106 -8.56 11.36 39.26
C GLN A 106 -9.38 12.63 39.48
N ALA A 107 -10.08 13.10 38.48
CA ALA A 107 -10.96 14.27 38.62
C ALA A 107 -12.11 14.02 39.57
N GLY A 108 -12.62 12.78 39.61
CA GLY A 108 -13.70 12.40 40.52
C GLY A 108 -13.29 12.27 41.99
N LYS A 109 -11.99 12.23 42.27
CA LYS A 109 -11.47 12.06 43.63
C LYS A 109 -11.23 13.38 44.37
N SER A 110 -11.38 14.49 43.72
CA SER A 110 -11.13 15.79 44.35
C SER A 110 -12.28 16.32 45.23
#